data_25cce3772c83959b9a0bdba2ef31280b
#
_entry.id   25cce3772c83959b9a0bdba2ef31280b
#
_cell.length_a   1.000
_cell.length_b   1.000
_cell.length_c   1.000
_cell.angle_alpha   90.00
_cell.angle_beta   90.00
_cell.angle_gamma   90.00
#
_symmetry.space_group_name_H-M   'P 1'
#
loop_
_entity.id
_entity.type
_entity.pdbx_description
1 polymer ?
#
loop_
_entity_poly.entity_id
_entity_poly.type
_entity_poly.pdbx_seq_one_letter_code
_entity_poly.pdbx_strand_id
1 'polypeptide(L)'
;MISGSDNVLVMGHRAADLDCFGACVGVMRAARLMGKEAYIVIRRDKCLVQQEYDKLLENGFEGMLLEPEDAELLVTRKTLLVICDTHVRNILESTQIFDACRSVVVIDHHRKMVGHIDNAVIFYHEPYASSASEMVTELVQYFGDKLRLGRLEAEALLAGIMLDTKNFVIKTGVRTFEAAAYLRRIGADTVEVRKLFSSTMEAYQRKAMLVAHAKVYRGCAIAVSPDHDAPDIQVTAAQAADELLNISGVQASFLVFGLNGGMSFSARSMGQVNVQIIMEKLGGGGHHTMAGAQLAGIDGDKAYELLIAAIDSYFEENSRK
;
A
#
# COMPACT_ATOMS: atom_id res chain seq x y z
N MET A 1 -22.74 1.71 15.58
CA MET A 1 -22.34 3.08 15.21
C MET A 1 -22.97 3.52 13.89
N ILE A 2 -22.82 2.79 12.80
CA ILE A 2 -23.40 3.13 11.48
C ILE A 2 -24.88 3.48 11.57
N SER A 3 -25.72 2.64 12.22
CA SER A 3 -27.17 2.86 12.32
C SER A 3 -27.54 4.15 13.07
N GLY A 4 -26.71 4.63 13.98
CA GLY A 4 -26.94 5.84 14.78
C GLY A 4 -26.36 7.13 14.19
N SER A 5 -25.59 7.04 13.09
CA SER A 5 -25.03 8.21 12.44
C SER A 5 -26.00 8.86 11.45
N ASP A 6 -25.79 10.12 11.12
CA ASP A 6 -26.53 10.82 10.07
C ASP A 6 -26.02 10.34 8.70
N ASN A 7 -24.69 10.31 8.53
CA ASN A 7 -23.98 9.81 7.36
C ASN A 7 -22.66 9.15 7.78
N VAL A 8 -21.97 8.52 6.82
CA VAL A 8 -20.66 7.89 7.02
C VAL A 8 -19.69 8.45 5.99
N LEU A 9 -18.59 9.02 6.46
CA LEU A 9 -17.44 9.37 5.63
C LEU A 9 -16.35 8.33 5.82
N VAL A 10 -15.75 7.87 4.74
CA VAL A 10 -14.70 6.87 4.76
C VAL A 10 -13.48 7.45 4.07
N MET A 11 -12.33 7.42 4.69
CA MET A 11 -11.08 7.87 4.07
C MET A 11 -9.90 7.02 4.55
N GLY A 12 -8.80 7.10 3.86
CA GLY A 12 -7.54 6.49 4.27
C GLY A 12 -6.39 7.48 4.24
N HIS A 13 -5.23 7.02 3.80
CA HIS A 13 -4.05 7.86 3.63
C HIS A 13 -4.05 8.60 2.29
N ARG A 14 -3.31 9.71 2.23
CA ARG A 14 -3.03 10.42 0.96
C ARG A 14 -2.33 9.47 -0.02
N ALA A 15 -2.58 9.68 -1.31
CA ALA A 15 -2.10 8.79 -2.36
C ALA A 15 -2.54 7.34 -2.09
N ALA A 16 -3.86 7.16 -1.87
CA ALA A 16 -4.46 5.86 -1.60
C ALA A 16 -4.02 4.82 -2.63
N ASP A 17 -3.58 3.69 -2.14
CA ASP A 17 -3.29 2.50 -2.94
C ASP A 17 -4.49 1.54 -3.00
N LEU A 18 -4.31 0.36 -3.58
CA LEU A 18 -5.41 -0.60 -3.76
C LEU A 18 -5.92 -1.16 -2.43
N ASP A 19 -5.09 -1.26 -1.38
CA ASP A 19 -5.58 -1.75 -0.09
C ASP A 19 -6.39 -0.68 0.64
N CYS A 20 -5.86 0.52 0.73
CA CYS A 20 -6.56 1.66 1.27
C CYS A 20 -7.90 1.90 0.56
N PHE A 21 -7.90 1.92 -0.78
CA PHE A 21 -9.10 2.16 -1.58
C PHE A 21 -10.11 1.01 -1.46
N GLY A 22 -9.67 -0.23 -1.57
CA GLY A 22 -10.52 -1.42 -1.44
C GLY A 22 -11.21 -1.49 -0.09
N ALA A 23 -10.48 -1.23 1.00
CA ALA A 23 -11.04 -1.17 2.34
C ALA A 23 -12.11 -0.05 2.46
N CYS A 24 -11.83 1.15 1.90
CA CYS A 24 -12.80 2.24 1.86
C CYS A 24 -14.07 1.87 1.08
N VAL A 25 -13.93 1.24 -0.08
CA VAL A 25 -15.07 0.76 -0.90
C VAL A 25 -15.93 -0.24 -0.12
N GLY A 26 -15.30 -1.21 0.55
CA GLY A 26 -16.00 -2.20 1.36
C GLY A 26 -16.81 -1.58 2.50
N VAL A 27 -16.22 -0.66 3.26
CA VAL A 27 -16.89 0.04 4.37
C VAL A 27 -18.02 0.94 3.86
N MET A 28 -17.76 1.75 2.83
CA MET A 28 -18.78 2.62 2.23
C MET A 28 -19.98 1.80 1.79
N ARG A 29 -19.76 0.71 1.07
CA ARG A 29 -20.83 -0.14 0.59
C ARG A 29 -21.61 -0.80 1.73
N ALA A 30 -20.93 -1.30 2.76
CA ALA A 30 -21.59 -1.85 3.93
C ALA A 30 -22.52 -0.84 4.61
N ALA A 31 -22.06 0.42 4.76
CA ALA A 31 -22.88 1.49 5.32
C ALA A 31 -24.13 1.80 4.47
N ARG A 32 -23.96 1.84 3.14
CA ARG A 32 -25.09 2.06 2.21
C ARG A 32 -26.10 0.92 2.24
N LEU A 33 -25.65 -0.32 2.30
CA LEU A 33 -26.53 -1.49 2.45
C LEU A 33 -27.30 -1.48 3.79
N MET A 34 -26.76 -0.80 4.81
CA MET A 34 -27.47 -0.53 6.07
C MET A 34 -28.40 0.69 5.99
N GLY A 35 -28.62 1.25 4.82
CA GLY A 35 -29.55 2.37 4.58
C GLY A 35 -28.97 3.74 4.99
N LYS A 36 -27.63 3.88 5.03
CA LYS A 36 -27.00 5.16 5.33
C LYS A 36 -26.39 5.80 4.09
N GLU A 37 -26.46 7.11 4.01
CA GLU A 37 -25.62 7.86 3.09
C GLU A 37 -24.16 7.68 3.50
N ALA A 38 -23.35 7.20 2.55
CA ALA A 38 -21.93 6.93 2.81
C ALA A 38 -21.10 7.30 1.60
N TYR A 39 -19.91 7.89 1.84
CA TYR A 39 -19.06 8.47 0.82
C TYR A 39 -17.59 8.13 1.13
N ILE A 40 -16.81 7.93 0.07
CA ILE A 40 -15.35 7.82 0.14
C ILE A 40 -14.77 9.20 -0.12
N VAL A 41 -13.92 9.67 0.78
CA VAL A 41 -13.19 10.94 0.65
C VAL A 41 -11.82 10.63 0.05
N ILE A 42 -11.58 11.10 -1.17
CA ILE A 42 -10.36 10.80 -1.93
C ILE A 42 -10.07 11.87 -2.98
N ARG A 43 -8.81 12.30 -3.08
CA ARG A 43 -8.35 13.19 -4.16
C ARG A 43 -8.05 12.39 -5.42
N ARG A 44 -8.85 12.62 -6.45
CA ARG A 44 -8.71 11.91 -7.72
C ARG A 44 -7.34 12.12 -8.37
N ASP A 45 -6.83 13.34 -8.34
CA ASP A 45 -5.56 13.71 -8.97
C ASP A 45 -4.31 13.16 -8.26
N LYS A 46 -4.47 12.66 -7.02
CA LYS A 46 -3.38 12.17 -6.17
C LYS A 46 -3.45 10.70 -5.82
N CYS A 47 -4.57 10.03 -6.08
CA CYS A 47 -4.69 8.61 -5.79
C CYS A 47 -3.86 7.77 -6.77
N LEU A 48 -3.34 6.65 -6.31
CA LEU A 48 -2.56 5.72 -7.13
C LEU A 48 -3.43 4.70 -7.88
N VAL A 49 -4.76 4.78 -7.69
CA VAL A 49 -5.75 3.79 -8.13
C VAL A 49 -6.70 4.31 -9.21
N GLN A 50 -6.19 5.12 -10.14
CA GLN A 50 -7.00 5.77 -11.19
C GLN A 50 -7.90 4.80 -11.96
N GLN A 51 -7.38 3.64 -12.33
CA GLN A 51 -8.14 2.63 -13.09
C GLN A 51 -9.34 2.12 -12.30
N GLU A 52 -9.17 1.82 -11.01
CA GLU A 52 -10.24 1.33 -10.14
C GLU A 52 -11.23 2.44 -9.80
N TYR A 53 -10.73 3.66 -9.58
CA TYR A 53 -11.53 4.84 -9.38
C TYR A 53 -12.46 5.09 -10.58
N ASP A 54 -11.92 5.15 -11.79
CA ASP A 54 -12.68 5.39 -13.02
C ASP A 54 -13.67 4.24 -13.30
N LYS A 55 -13.27 2.99 -13.06
CA LYS A 55 -14.15 1.83 -13.17
C LYS A 55 -15.37 1.91 -12.25
N LEU A 56 -15.21 2.39 -11.02
CA LEU A 56 -16.34 2.60 -10.11
C LEU A 56 -17.27 3.71 -10.62
N LEU A 57 -16.71 4.83 -11.11
CA LEU A 57 -17.55 5.91 -11.69
C LEU A 57 -18.38 5.41 -12.87
N GLU A 58 -17.78 4.66 -13.80
CA GLU A 58 -18.47 4.10 -14.96
C GLU A 58 -19.60 3.11 -14.60
N ASN A 59 -19.57 2.58 -13.37
CA ASN A 59 -20.53 1.58 -12.88
C ASN A 59 -21.51 2.10 -11.82
N GLY A 60 -21.77 3.42 -11.81
CA GLY A 60 -22.83 4.01 -11.00
C GLY A 60 -22.44 4.39 -9.58
N PHE A 61 -21.15 4.53 -9.28
CA PHE A 61 -20.66 5.06 -8.01
C PHE A 61 -20.44 6.58 -8.06
N GLU A 62 -20.93 7.24 -9.10
CA GLU A 62 -20.95 8.70 -9.18
C GLU A 62 -21.62 9.31 -7.94
N GLY A 63 -21.01 10.37 -7.40
CA GLY A 63 -21.47 11.00 -6.16
C GLY A 63 -21.22 10.19 -4.88
N MET A 64 -20.53 9.04 -4.95
CA MET A 64 -20.08 8.31 -3.76
C MET A 64 -18.59 8.51 -3.47
N LEU A 65 -17.84 8.98 -4.46
CA LEU A 65 -16.43 9.37 -4.36
C LEU A 65 -16.39 10.90 -4.35
N LEU A 66 -15.93 11.49 -3.28
CA LEU A 66 -15.95 12.94 -3.05
C LEU A 66 -14.55 13.48 -2.85
N GLU A 67 -14.27 14.65 -3.42
CA GLU A 67 -13.13 15.44 -3.02
C GLU A 67 -13.29 15.89 -1.56
N PRO A 68 -12.17 16.06 -0.81
CA PRO A 68 -12.24 16.45 0.60
C PRO A 68 -13.07 17.72 0.85
N GLU A 69 -13.00 18.70 -0.03
CA GLU A 69 -13.72 19.97 0.06
C GLU A 69 -15.23 19.79 0.01
N ASP A 70 -15.71 18.88 -0.86
CA ASP A 70 -17.15 18.57 -0.97
C ASP A 70 -17.63 17.72 0.20
N ALA A 71 -16.81 16.77 0.64
CA ALA A 71 -17.12 15.91 1.78
C ALA A 71 -17.18 16.68 3.10
N GLU A 72 -16.36 17.72 3.28
CA GLU A 72 -16.38 18.60 4.45
C GLU A 72 -17.74 19.27 4.66
N LEU A 73 -18.43 19.64 3.57
CA LEU A 73 -19.76 20.23 3.62
C LEU A 73 -20.83 19.28 4.16
N LEU A 74 -20.58 17.96 4.12
CA LEU A 74 -21.51 16.95 4.60
C LEU A 74 -21.30 16.58 6.07
N VAL A 75 -20.27 17.13 6.74
CA VAL A 75 -19.99 16.83 8.14
C VAL A 75 -21.07 17.37 9.04
N THR A 76 -21.65 16.51 9.85
CA THR A 76 -22.63 16.85 10.91
C THR A 76 -22.10 16.47 12.28
N ARG A 77 -22.82 16.80 13.33
CA ARG A 77 -22.49 16.37 14.72
C ARG A 77 -22.53 14.84 14.91
N LYS A 78 -23.23 14.13 14.03
CA LYS A 78 -23.41 12.67 14.09
C LYS A 78 -22.77 11.97 12.89
N THR A 79 -21.92 12.65 12.13
CA THR A 79 -21.11 11.98 11.10
C THR A 79 -20.22 10.94 11.75
N LEU A 80 -20.24 9.72 11.20
CA LEU A 80 -19.27 8.69 11.51
C LEU A 80 -18.15 8.75 10.51
N LEU A 81 -16.94 9.00 10.96
CA LEU A 81 -15.73 8.90 10.15
C LEU A 81 -15.10 7.52 10.35
N VAL A 82 -14.88 6.80 9.26
CA VAL A 82 -14.12 5.54 9.25
C VAL A 82 -12.81 5.76 8.50
N ILE A 83 -11.71 5.49 9.17
CA ILE A 83 -10.35 5.59 8.63
C ILE A 83 -9.86 4.20 8.35
N CYS A 84 -9.47 3.94 7.10
CA CYS A 84 -8.97 2.65 6.64
C CYS A 84 -7.49 2.75 6.29
N ASP A 85 -6.73 1.67 6.60
CA ASP A 85 -5.36 1.45 6.17
C ASP A 85 -4.36 2.51 6.65
N THR A 86 -4.70 3.22 7.70
CA THR A 86 -3.78 4.09 8.43
C THR A 86 -4.32 4.45 9.79
N HIS A 87 -3.41 4.69 10.72
CA HIS A 87 -3.72 5.22 12.05
C HIS A 87 -2.93 6.49 12.35
N VAL A 88 -2.29 7.10 11.34
CA VAL A 88 -1.42 8.27 11.50
C VAL A 88 -2.11 9.52 10.97
N ARG A 89 -2.41 10.48 11.87
CA ARG A 89 -3.16 11.70 11.52
C ARG A 89 -2.54 12.48 10.36
N ASN A 90 -1.21 12.59 10.31
CA ASN A 90 -0.53 13.50 9.37
C ASN A 90 -0.55 12.99 7.91
N ILE A 91 -0.88 11.73 7.67
CA ILE A 91 -0.99 11.16 6.32
C ILE A 91 -2.43 10.93 5.87
N LEU A 92 -3.43 11.29 6.69
CA LEU A 92 -4.84 11.19 6.31
C LEU A 92 -5.13 12.00 5.04
N GLU A 93 -6.11 11.55 4.27
CA GLU A 93 -6.60 12.27 3.08
C GLU A 93 -7.05 13.69 3.44
N SER A 94 -7.79 13.86 4.55
CA SER A 94 -8.17 15.16 5.09
C SER A 94 -8.07 15.20 6.60
N THR A 95 -7.17 16.05 7.11
CA THR A 95 -7.08 16.34 8.55
C THR A 95 -8.22 17.25 9.03
N GLN A 96 -8.79 18.07 8.14
CA GLN A 96 -9.90 18.95 8.44
C GLN A 96 -11.16 18.15 8.75
N ILE A 97 -11.52 17.16 7.94
CA ILE A 97 -12.65 16.26 8.19
C ILE A 97 -12.42 15.48 9.49
N PHE A 98 -11.19 14.98 9.71
CA PHE A 98 -10.87 14.29 10.96
C PHE A 98 -11.11 15.16 12.19
N ASP A 99 -10.65 16.39 12.18
CA ASP A 99 -10.79 17.33 13.31
C ASP A 99 -12.26 17.76 13.52
N ALA A 100 -13.07 17.78 12.46
CA ALA A 100 -14.50 18.13 12.54
C ALA A 100 -15.39 16.97 13.05
N CYS A 101 -14.95 15.72 12.90
CA CYS A 101 -15.73 14.54 13.27
C CYS A 101 -15.51 14.14 14.74
N ARG A 102 -16.64 13.90 15.47
CA ARG A 102 -16.58 13.46 16.87
C ARG A 102 -16.52 11.95 17.05
N SER A 103 -17.02 11.21 16.07
CA SER A 103 -17.08 9.75 16.09
C SER A 103 -16.14 9.21 15.03
N VAL A 104 -15.01 8.69 15.45
CA VAL A 104 -13.97 8.15 14.59
C VAL A 104 -13.77 6.67 14.85
N VAL A 105 -13.71 5.88 13.79
CA VAL A 105 -13.33 4.47 13.79
C VAL A 105 -12.07 4.32 12.95
N VAL A 106 -11.09 3.57 13.43
CA VAL A 106 -9.86 3.24 12.69
C VAL A 106 -9.84 1.74 12.44
N ILE A 107 -9.54 1.33 11.20
CA ILE A 107 -9.32 -0.05 10.76
C ILE A 107 -7.95 -0.09 10.08
N ASP A 108 -6.97 -0.70 10.72
CA ASP A 108 -5.59 -0.66 10.24
C ASP A 108 -4.77 -1.89 10.66
N HIS A 109 -3.87 -2.33 9.79
CA HIS A 109 -2.98 -3.46 10.00
C HIS A 109 -1.50 -3.07 10.11
N HIS A 110 -1.15 -1.81 9.92
CA HIS A 110 0.22 -1.34 10.01
C HIS A 110 0.76 -1.42 11.43
N ARG A 111 2.08 -1.61 11.57
CA ARG A 111 2.73 -1.57 12.89
C ARG A 111 2.45 -0.21 13.56
N LYS A 112 2.03 -0.27 14.83
CA LYS A 112 1.67 0.93 15.60
C LYS A 112 2.84 1.92 15.67
N MET A 113 2.58 3.16 15.25
CA MET A 113 3.57 4.24 15.19
C MET A 113 3.34 5.26 16.29
N VAL A 114 4.41 6.01 16.61
CA VAL A 114 4.31 7.21 17.44
C VAL A 114 3.45 8.25 16.70
N GLY A 115 2.53 8.91 17.42
CA GLY A 115 1.59 9.87 16.81
C GLY A 115 0.37 9.22 16.16
N HIS A 116 0.05 7.98 16.55
CA HIS A 116 -1.20 7.34 16.15
C HIS A 116 -2.42 8.10 16.71
N ILE A 117 -3.56 7.92 16.03
CA ILE A 117 -4.85 8.44 16.48
C ILE A 117 -5.23 7.72 17.78
N ASP A 118 -5.33 8.45 18.88
CA ASP A 118 -5.60 7.91 20.23
C ASP A 118 -7.04 8.17 20.71
N ASN A 119 -7.78 9.04 20.02
CA ASN A 119 -9.14 9.45 20.36
C ASN A 119 -10.22 8.76 19.52
N ALA A 120 -9.90 7.67 18.81
CA ALA A 120 -10.88 6.89 18.08
C ALA A 120 -11.84 6.16 19.05
N VAL A 121 -13.15 6.18 18.74
CA VAL A 121 -14.17 5.45 19.51
C VAL A 121 -13.97 3.93 19.38
N ILE A 122 -13.55 3.48 18.19
CA ILE A 122 -13.10 2.10 17.93
C ILE A 122 -11.75 2.19 17.21
N PHE A 123 -10.77 1.50 17.75
CA PHE A 123 -9.45 1.33 17.16
C PHE A 123 -9.25 -0.17 16.89
N TYR A 124 -9.70 -0.61 15.67
CA TYR A 124 -9.55 -1.99 15.23
C TYR A 124 -8.22 -2.14 14.51
N HIS A 125 -7.22 -2.64 15.23
CA HIS A 125 -5.84 -2.69 14.80
C HIS A 125 -5.29 -4.11 14.93
N GLU A 126 -4.95 -4.71 13.78
CA GLU A 126 -4.51 -6.11 13.66
C GLU A 126 -3.22 -6.23 12.85
N PRO A 127 -2.03 -6.06 13.46
CA PRO A 127 -0.75 -6.08 12.74
C PRO A 127 -0.41 -7.42 12.07
N TYR A 128 -1.16 -8.46 12.39
CA TYR A 128 -1.01 -9.80 11.79
C TYR A 128 -1.99 -10.06 10.63
N ALA A 129 -2.94 -9.18 10.39
CA ALA A 129 -3.74 -9.20 9.17
C ALA A 129 -2.86 -8.87 7.98
N SER A 130 -3.15 -9.45 6.81
CA SER A 130 -2.38 -9.18 5.61
C SER A 130 -2.59 -7.77 5.09
N SER A 131 -3.80 -7.22 5.27
CA SER A 131 -4.24 -5.96 4.68
C SER A 131 -5.48 -5.43 5.41
N ALA A 132 -5.76 -4.12 5.26
CA ALA A 132 -7.01 -3.53 5.73
C ALA A 132 -8.23 -4.08 4.96
N SER A 133 -8.07 -4.41 3.70
CA SER A 133 -9.08 -5.07 2.87
C SER A 133 -9.44 -6.48 3.38
N GLU A 134 -8.48 -7.26 3.90
CA GLU A 134 -8.77 -8.51 4.61
C GLU A 134 -9.66 -8.24 5.81
N MET A 135 -9.26 -7.30 6.68
CA MET A 135 -10.01 -6.95 7.90
C MET A 135 -11.44 -6.50 7.59
N VAL A 136 -11.62 -5.64 6.57
CA VAL A 136 -12.95 -5.19 6.14
C VAL A 136 -13.75 -6.35 5.55
N THR A 137 -13.12 -7.24 4.78
CA THR A 137 -13.79 -8.43 4.24
C THR A 137 -14.32 -9.33 5.35
N GLU A 138 -13.55 -9.54 6.41
CA GLU A 138 -14.00 -10.29 7.58
C GLU A 138 -15.19 -9.61 8.27
N LEU A 139 -15.10 -8.29 8.51
CA LEU A 139 -16.19 -7.54 9.14
C LEU A 139 -17.49 -7.62 8.34
N VAL A 140 -17.42 -7.51 7.01
CA VAL A 140 -18.61 -7.57 6.15
C VAL A 140 -19.33 -8.91 6.24
N GLN A 141 -18.62 -10.01 6.46
CA GLN A 141 -19.22 -11.34 6.59
C GLN A 141 -20.16 -11.45 7.83
N TYR A 142 -19.90 -10.68 8.89
CA TYR A 142 -20.77 -10.68 10.08
C TYR A 142 -22.13 -10.00 9.86
N PHE A 143 -22.29 -9.23 8.78
CA PHE A 143 -23.59 -8.64 8.46
C PHE A 143 -24.59 -9.66 7.85
N GLY A 144 -24.13 -10.87 7.52
CA GLY A 144 -24.92 -11.95 6.97
C GLY A 144 -25.41 -11.72 5.53
N ASP A 145 -26.27 -12.60 5.05
CA ASP A 145 -26.72 -12.59 3.64
C ASP A 145 -27.51 -11.35 3.21
N LYS A 146 -27.98 -10.56 4.15
CA LYS A 146 -28.76 -9.34 3.89
C LYS A 146 -27.91 -8.18 3.38
N LEU A 147 -26.60 -8.21 3.64
CA LEU A 147 -25.63 -7.16 3.25
C LEU A 147 -24.58 -7.74 2.31
N ARG A 148 -25.01 -8.23 1.17
CA ARG A 148 -24.12 -8.82 0.18
C ARG A 148 -23.47 -7.73 -0.67
N LEU A 149 -22.16 -7.67 -0.68
CA LEU A 149 -21.37 -6.82 -1.59
C LEU A 149 -21.63 -7.23 -3.05
N GLY A 150 -21.53 -6.28 -3.95
CA GLY A 150 -21.49 -6.54 -5.37
C GLY A 150 -20.12 -7.00 -5.86
N ARG A 151 -20.05 -7.33 -7.15
CA ARG A 151 -18.84 -7.80 -7.81
C ARG A 151 -17.71 -6.77 -7.73
N LEU A 152 -18.01 -5.49 -8.00
CA LEU A 152 -16.98 -4.43 -8.06
C LEU A 152 -16.34 -4.18 -6.70
N GLU A 153 -17.15 -4.14 -5.64
CA GLU A 153 -16.64 -3.98 -4.27
C GLU A 153 -15.80 -5.20 -3.85
N ALA A 154 -16.23 -6.38 -4.28
CA ALA A 154 -15.46 -7.61 -4.02
C ALA A 154 -14.13 -7.61 -4.80
N GLU A 155 -14.09 -7.10 -6.03
CA GLU A 155 -12.87 -6.94 -6.81
C GLU A 155 -11.92 -5.92 -6.18
N ALA A 156 -12.44 -4.78 -5.69
CA ALA A 156 -11.64 -3.75 -5.02
C ALA A 156 -10.99 -4.29 -3.73
N LEU A 157 -11.75 -4.98 -2.89
CA LEU A 157 -11.21 -5.64 -1.68
C LEU A 157 -10.17 -6.71 -2.03
N LEU A 158 -10.42 -7.54 -3.04
CA LEU A 158 -9.47 -8.56 -3.46
C LEU A 158 -8.19 -7.94 -4.03
N ALA A 159 -8.29 -6.81 -4.73
CA ALA A 159 -7.13 -6.08 -5.23
C ALA A 159 -6.25 -5.58 -4.07
N GLY A 160 -6.85 -5.05 -3.00
CA GLY A 160 -6.11 -4.65 -1.80
C GLY A 160 -5.37 -5.82 -1.16
N ILE A 161 -6.05 -6.95 -0.93
CA ILE A 161 -5.41 -8.17 -0.41
C ILE A 161 -4.25 -8.61 -1.31
N MET A 162 -4.44 -8.62 -2.63
CA MET A 162 -3.39 -9.03 -3.58
C MET A 162 -2.20 -8.09 -3.62
N LEU A 163 -2.41 -6.78 -3.42
CA LEU A 163 -1.33 -5.80 -3.34
C LEU A 163 -0.41 -6.11 -2.15
N ASP A 164 -0.96 -6.14 -0.95
CA ASP A 164 -0.20 -6.26 0.29
C ASP A 164 0.43 -7.62 0.50
N THR A 165 -0.20 -8.66 -0.05
CA THR A 165 0.34 -10.02 -0.02
C THR A 165 1.29 -10.34 -1.18
N LYS A 166 1.52 -9.41 -2.11
CA LYS A 166 2.24 -9.67 -3.37
C LYS A 166 1.71 -10.92 -4.07
N ASN A 167 0.41 -10.93 -4.35
CA ASN A 167 -0.31 -12.08 -4.92
C ASN A 167 -0.20 -13.35 -4.04
N PHE A 168 -0.47 -13.24 -2.75
CA PHE A 168 -0.47 -14.33 -1.77
C PHE A 168 0.92 -14.96 -1.51
N VAL A 169 2.00 -14.22 -1.76
CA VAL A 169 3.38 -14.69 -1.52
C VAL A 169 3.86 -14.34 -0.11
N ILE A 170 3.55 -13.13 0.38
CA ILE A 170 4.00 -12.65 1.69
C ILE A 170 2.82 -12.31 2.60
N LYS A 171 3.04 -12.29 3.91
CA LYS A 171 2.04 -11.94 4.95
C LYS A 171 0.71 -12.71 4.82
N THR A 172 0.68 -13.85 4.16
CA THR A 172 -0.54 -14.58 3.83
C THR A 172 -0.81 -15.65 4.89
N GLY A 173 -1.92 -15.52 5.59
CA GLY A 173 -2.41 -16.48 6.57
C GLY A 173 -3.66 -17.23 6.09
N VAL A 174 -4.19 -18.10 6.95
CA VAL A 174 -5.46 -18.80 6.68
C VAL A 174 -6.59 -17.80 6.48
N ARG A 175 -6.68 -16.75 7.33
CA ARG A 175 -7.68 -15.68 7.25
C ARG A 175 -7.65 -14.98 5.89
N THR A 176 -6.46 -14.75 5.34
CA THR A 176 -6.29 -14.13 4.01
C THR A 176 -6.93 -14.97 2.90
N PHE A 177 -6.70 -16.30 2.92
CA PHE A 177 -7.33 -17.20 1.97
C PHE A 177 -8.84 -17.32 2.16
N GLU A 178 -9.33 -17.32 3.40
CA GLU A 178 -10.76 -17.32 3.71
C GLU A 178 -11.44 -16.05 3.19
N ALA A 179 -10.84 -14.88 3.42
CA ALA A 179 -11.30 -13.60 2.87
C ALA A 179 -11.35 -13.63 1.33
N ALA A 180 -10.26 -14.06 0.69
CA ALA A 180 -10.20 -14.17 -0.77
C ALA A 180 -11.23 -15.16 -1.33
N ALA A 181 -11.42 -16.32 -0.67
CA ALA A 181 -12.43 -17.30 -1.04
C ALA A 181 -13.86 -16.74 -0.91
N TYR A 182 -14.13 -15.97 0.14
CA TYR A 182 -15.41 -15.27 0.30
C TYR A 182 -15.64 -14.28 -0.85
N LEU A 183 -14.68 -13.40 -1.13
CA LEU A 183 -14.76 -12.41 -2.21
C LEU A 183 -14.98 -13.09 -3.57
N ARG A 184 -14.27 -14.18 -3.84
CA ARG A 184 -14.46 -14.98 -5.06
C ARG A 184 -15.88 -15.58 -5.14
N ARG A 185 -16.42 -16.08 -4.04
CA ARG A 185 -17.78 -16.64 -3.95
C ARG A 185 -18.87 -15.62 -4.23
N ILE A 186 -18.69 -14.36 -3.82
CA ILE A 186 -19.65 -13.27 -4.08
C ILE A 186 -19.49 -12.62 -5.44
N GLY A 187 -18.50 -13.03 -6.25
CA GLY A 187 -18.41 -12.70 -7.66
C GLY A 187 -17.16 -11.96 -8.10
N ALA A 188 -16.16 -11.72 -7.23
CA ALA A 188 -14.90 -11.12 -7.66
C ALA A 188 -14.27 -11.92 -8.81
N ASP A 189 -13.88 -11.25 -9.88
CA ASP A 189 -13.18 -11.87 -11.01
C ASP A 189 -11.68 -11.65 -10.88
N THR A 190 -10.96 -12.73 -10.63
CA THR A 190 -9.50 -12.68 -10.43
C THR A 190 -8.74 -12.23 -11.69
N VAL A 191 -9.32 -12.39 -12.89
CA VAL A 191 -8.74 -11.89 -14.13
C VAL A 191 -8.84 -10.37 -14.20
N GLU A 192 -10.02 -9.81 -13.85
CA GLU A 192 -10.21 -8.37 -13.79
C GLU A 192 -9.31 -7.73 -12.73
N VAL A 193 -9.24 -8.32 -11.54
CA VAL A 193 -8.31 -7.86 -10.49
C VAL A 193 -6.86 -7.93 -10.96
N ARG A 194 -6.46 -9.00 -11.67
CA ARG A 194 -5.09 -9.12 -12.20
C ARG A 194 -4.73 -8.00 -13.18
N LYS A 195 -5.69 -7.47 -13.95
CA LYS A 195 -5.46 -6.37 -14.89
C LYS A 195 -4.99 -5.08 -14.19
N LEU A 196 -5.42 -4.85 -12.93
CA LEU A 196 -5.01 -3.67 -12.15
C LEU A 196 -3.49 -3.65 -11.84
N PHE A 197 -2.84 -4.82 -11.91
CA PHE A 197 -1.40 -4.97 -11.71
C PHE A 197 -0.63 -5.05 -13.04
N SER A 198 -1.29 -4.77 -14.16
CA SER A 198 -0.63 -4.74 -15.46
C SER A 198 0.18 -3.45 -15.60
N SER A 199 1.30 -3.54 -16.29
CA SER A 199 2.15 -2.40 -16.64
C SER A 199 2.14 -2.18 -18.16
N THR A 200 2.48 -0.96 -18.59
CA THR A 200 2.69 -0.70 -20.01
C THR A 200 3.93 -1.46 -20.52
N MET A 201 4.02 -1.66 -21.84
CA MET A 201 5.19 -2.30 -22.44
C MET A 201 6.48 -1.55 -22.12
N GLU A 202 6.44 -0.22 -22.11
CA GLU A 202 7.58 0.64 -21.81
C GLU A 202 8.03 0.49 -20.34
N ALA A 203 7.08 0.47 -19.38
CA ALA A 203 7.38 0.25 -17.96
C ALA A 203 7.95 -1.16 -17.74
N TYR A 204 7.37 -2.16 -18.41
CA TYR A 204 7.89 -3.52 -18.38
C TYR A 204 9.31 -3.63 -18.92
N GLN A 205 9.58 -3.00 -20.07
CA GLN A 205 10.92 -3.01 -20.68
C GLN A 205 11.96 -2.33 -19.77
N ARG A 206 11.65 -1.18 -19.19
CA ARG A 206 12.54 -0.51 -18.22
C ARG A 206 12.85 -1.40 -17.03
N LYS A 207 11.82 -2.02 -16.43
CA LYS A 207 11.99 -2.98 -15.32
C LYS A 207 12.85 -4.16 -15.74
N ALA A 208 12.56 -4.77 -16.88
CA ALA A 208 13.29 -5.92 -17.39
C ALA A 208 14.78 -5.59 -17.68
N MET A 209 15.08 -4.40 -18.18
CA MET A 209 16.45 -3.94 -18.36
C MET A 209 17.21 -3.84 -17.04
N LEU A 210 16.61 -3.27 -16.00
CA LEU A 210 17.22 -3.20 -14.66
C LEU A 210 17.50 -4.59 -14.10
N VAL A 211 16.54 -5.53 -14.22
CA VAL A 211 16.72 -6.91 -13.79
C VAL A 211 17.84 -7.62 -14.57
N ALA A 212 17.86 -7.45 -15.90
CA ALA A 212 18.85 -8.11 -16.77
C ALA A 212 20.30 -7.63 -16.53
N HIS A 213 20.49 -6.39 -16.08
CA HIS A 213 21.81 -5.82 -15.77
C HIS A 213 22.24 -6.01 -14.31
N ALA A 214 21.42 -6.65 -13.50
CA ALA A 214 21.76 -6.90 -12.09
C ALA A 214 22.95 -7.86 -11.94
N LYS A 215 23.83 -7.53 -11.01
CA LYS A 215 24.97 -8.37 -10.60
C LYS A 215 24.72 -8.93 -9.21
N VAL A 216 25.05 -10.19 -9.01
CA VAL A 216 24.93 -10.82 -7.70
C VAL A 216 26.25 -10.74 -6.95
N TYR A 217 26.22 -10.20 -5.74
CA TYR A 217 27.34 -10.07 -4.83
C TYR A 217 26.93 -10.50 -3.41
N ARG A 218 27.56 -11.51 -2.84
CA ARG A 218 27.27 -12.08 -1.48
C ARG A 218 25.77 -12.42 -1.28
N GLY A 219 25.10 -12.94 -2.31
CA GLY A 219 23.66 -13.22 -2.24
C GLY A 219 22.76 -11.98 -2.35
N CYS A 220 23.34 -10.80 -2.62
CA CYS A 220 22.62 -9.57 -2.90
C CYS A 220 22.61 -9.29 -4.41
N ALA A 221 21.46 -9.09 -5.03
CA ALA A 221 21.35 -8.63 -6.40
C ALA A 221 21.39 -7.11 -6.44
N ILE A 222 22.28 -6.54 -7.25
CA ILE A 222 22.51 -5.09 -7.33
C ILE A 222 22.38 -4.65 -8.80
N ALA A 223 21.51 -3.68 -9.07
CA ALA A 223 21.43 -3.03 -10.37
C ALA A 223 21.52 -1.51 -10.24
N VAL A 224 22.20 -0.88 -11.19
CA VAL A 224 22.30 0.57 -11.31
C VAL A 224 21.53 0.99 -12.56
N SER A 225 20.59 1.90 -12.41
CA SER A 225 19.83 2.45 -13.55
C SER A 225 20.74 3.36 -14.38
N PRO A 226 20.77 3.22 -15.70
CA PRO A 226 21.42 4.17 -16.56
C PRO A 226 20.61 5.48 -16.69
N ASP A 227 19.32 5.44 -16.38
CA ASP A 227 18.40 6.57 -16.51
C ASP A 227 18.44 7.44 -15.25
N HIS A 228 18.46 8.75 -15.45
CA HIS A 228 18.33 9.76 -14.41
C HIS A 228 16.99 10.48 -14.56
N ASP A 229 16.28 10.69 -13.44
CA ASP A 229 15.01 11.43 -13.38
C ASP A 229 13.94 10.95 -14.40
N ALA A 230 13.99 9.65 -14.77
CA ALA A 230 12.96 9.09 -15.63
C ALA A 230 11.59 9.10 -14.94
N PRO A 231 10.50 9.32 -15.69
CA PRO A 231 9.16 9.20 -15.13
C PRO A 231 8.99 7.84 -14.42
N ASP A 232 8.43 7.84 -13.23
CA ASP A 232 8.14 6.66 -12.42
C ASP A 232 9.36 5.78 -12.06
N ILE A 233 10.59 6.33 -12.13
CA ILE A 233 11.81 5.56 -11.84
C ILE A 233 11.78 4.94 -10.43
N GLN A 234 11.22 5.62 -9.44
CA GLN A 234 11.09 5.09 -8.07
C GLN A 234 10.22 3.83 -8.04
N VAL A 235 9.09 3.85 -8.74
CA VAL A 235 8.15 2.72 -8.81
C VAL A 235 8.80 1.58 -9.60
N THR A 236 9.42 1.88 -10.72
CA THR A 236 10.11 0.89 -11.58
C THR A 236 11.26 0.23 -10.82
N ALA A 237 12.08 1.00 -10.09
CA ALA A 237 13.18 0.48 -9.29
C ALA A 237 12.67 -0.39 -8.13
N ALA A 238 11.60 0.01 -7.45
CA ALA A 238 10.99 -0.80 -6.40
C ALA A 238 10.46 -2.13 -6.94
N GLN A 239 9.78 -2.12 -8.08
CA GLN A 239 9.29 -3.33 -8.75
C GLN A 239 10.43 -4.24 -9.26
N ALA A 240 11.51 -3.65 -9.79
CA ALA A 240 12.69 -4.41 -10.19
C ALA A 240 13.41 -5.03 -8.99
N ALA A 241 13.48 -4.33 -7.85
CA ALA A 241 14.02 -4.87 -6.61
C ALA A 241 13.21 -6.09 -6.12
N ASP A 242 11.88 -6.01 -6.18
CA ASP A 242 11.01 -7.14 -5.84
C ASP A 242 11.18 -8.31 -6.81
N GLU A 243 11.31 -8.06 -8.12
CA GLU A 243 11.53 -9.09 -9.15
C GLU A 243 12.84 -9.84 -8.94
N LEU A 244 13.92 -9.14 -8.58
CA LEU A 244 15.23 -9.73 -8.32
C LEU A 244 15.22 -10.74 -7.15
N LEU A 245 14.31 -10.59 -6.19
CA LEU A 245 14.16 -11.55 -5.10
C LEU A 245 13.60 -12.91 -5.54
N ASN A 246 13.01 -13.00 -6.74
CA ASN A 246 12.53 -14.26 -7.32
C ASN A 246 13.68 -15.11 -7.91
N ILE A 247 14.91 -14.57 -7.97
CA ILE A 247 16.07 -15.27 -8.52
C ILE A 247 16.66 -16.18 -7.44
N SER A 248 16.87 -17.45 -7.78
CA SER A 248 17.46 -18.43 -6.86
C SER A 248 18.82 -17.96 -6.32
N GLY A 249 19.01 -18.03 -5.01
CA GLY A 249 20.23 -17.61 -4.33
C GLY A 249 20.32 -16.11 -4.01
N VAL A 250 19.32 -15.31 -4.40
CA VAL A 250 19.22 -13.90 -4.01
C VAL A 250 18.45 -13.80 -2.70
N GLN A 251 19.07 -13.19 -1.69
CA GLN A 251 18.50 -12.96 -0.36
C GLN A 251 18.07 -11.51 -0.14
N ALA A 252 18.72 -10.58 -0.85
CA ALA A 252 18.39 -9.16 -0.85
C ALA A 252 18.64 -8.56 -2.25
N SER A 253 17.96 -7.47 -2.56
CA SER A 253 18.13 -6.75 -3.81
C SER A 253 18.25 -5.25 -3.55
N PHE A 254 19.07 -4.59 -4.37
CA PHE A 254 19.37 -3.17 -4.27
C PHE A 254 19.33 -2.54 -5.66
N LEU A 255 18.46 -1.56 -5.84
CA LEU A 255 18.40 -0.74 -7.03
C LEU A 255 18.96 0.64 -6.72
N VAL A 256 19.87 1.11 -7.56
CA VAL A 256 20.48 2.43 -7.50
C VAL A 256 20.00 3.21 -8.73
N PHE A 257 19.45 4.40 -8.56
CA PHE A 257 18.89 5.20 -9.66
C PHE A 257 19.02 6.69 -9.39
N GLY A 258 19.16 7.48 -10.46
CA GLY A 258 19.25 8.94 -10.38
C GLY A 258 17.89 9.57 -10.09
N LEU A 259 17.84 10.46 -9.09
CA LEU A 259 16.64 11.22 -8.73
C LEU A 259 17.00 12.56 -8.09
N ASN A 260 16.39 13.66 -8.57
CA ASN A 260 16.54 15.01 -8.01
C ASN A 260 18.01 15.47 -7.88
N GLY A 261 18.83 15.16 -8.90
CA GLY A 261 20.25 15.54 -8.91
C GLY A 261 21.14 14.75 -7.94
N GLY A 262 20.70 13.61 -7.45
CA GLY A 262 21.45 12.67 -6.62
C GLY A 262 21.16 11.23 -6.98
N MET A 263 21.66 10.32 -6.15
CA MET A 263 21.39 8.87 -6.29
C MET A 263 20.48 8.39 -5.17
N SER A 264 19.44 7.66 -5.54
CA SER A 264 18.50 7.03 -4.64
C SER A 264 18.68 5.52 -4.66
N PHE A 265 18.35 4.88 -3.54
CA PHE A 265 18.48 3.44 -3.32
C PHE A 265 17.12 2.86 -2.94
N SER A 266 16.74 1.76 -3.58
CA SER A 266 15.60 0.94 -3.18
C SER A 266 16.11 -0.44 -2.80
N ALA A 267 15.88 -0.86 -1.56
CA ALA A 267 16.36 -2.13 -1.01
C ALA A 267 15.19 -3.02 -0.59
N ARG A 268 15.29 -4.32 -0.92
CA ARG A 268 14.32 -5.35 -0.56
C ARG A 268 15.02 -6.59 -0.04
N SER A 269 14.32 -7.38 0.79
CA SER A 269 14.83 -8.65 1.33
C SER A 269 13.68 -9.62 1.63
N MET A 270 13.99 -10.90 1.59
CA MET A 270 13.09 -11.98 2.06
C MET A 270 13.18 -12.21 3.58
N GLY A 271 13.90 -11.34 4.33
CA GLY A 271 14.02 -11.42 5.79
C GLY A 271 15.33 -12.04 6.29
N GLN A 272 16.15 -12.63 5.43
CA GLN A 272 17.46 -13.18 5.82
C GLN A 272 18.51 -12.07 5.96
N VAL A 273 18.42 -11.02 5.18
CA VAL A 273 19.27 -9.83 5.22
C VAL A 273 18.46 -8.65 5.73
N ASN A 274 18.95 -7.95 6.76
CA ASN A 274 18.32 -6.72 7.24
C ASN A 274 18.78 -5.54 6.39
N VAL A 275 17.97 -5.18 5.38
CA VAL A 275 18.29 -4.09 4.46
C VAL A 275 18.23 -2.71 5.12
N GLN A 276 17.50 -2.56 6.23
CA GLN A 276 17.47 -1.32 7.00
C GLN A 276 18.86 -0.94 7.50
N ILE A 277 19.58 -1.87 8.12
CA ILE A 277 20.92 -1.63 8.65
C ILE A 277 21.90 -1.22 7.53
N ILE A 278 21.77 -1.83 6.35
CA ILE A 278 22.61 -1.49 5.20
C ILE A 278 22.29 -0.07 4.72
N MET A 279 21.00 0.30 4.61
CA MET A 279 20.61 1.64 4.18
C MET A 279 20.92 2.71 5.21
N GLU A 280 20.85 2.43 6.50
CA GLU A 280 21.26 3.35 7.57
C GLU A 280 22.75 3.73 7.47
N LYS A 281 23.64 2.82 7.02
CA LYS A 281 25.04 3.14 6.74
C LYS A 281 25.22 4.15 5.59
N LEU A 282 24.19 4.30 4.74
CA LEU A 282 24.13 5.30 3.65
C LEU A 282 23.28 6.52 4.06
N GLY A 283 22.97 6.69 5.34
CA GLY A 283 22.14 7.81 5.82
C GLY A 283 20.65 7.69 5.52
N GLY A 284 20.20 6.51 5.09
CA GLY A 284 18.81 6.19 4.84
C GLY A 284 18.11 5.50 6.00
N GLY A 285 17.06 4.74 5.71
CA GLY A 285 16.29 4.00 6.72
C GLY A 285 15.18 3.17 6.10
N GLY A 286 14.33 2.62 6.95
CA GLY A 286 13.19 1.80 6.52
C GLY A 286 12.86 0.72 7.53
N HIS A 287 12.56 -0.47 7.02
CA HIS A 287 12.27 -1.68 7.80
C HIS A 287 13.20 -2.81 7.42
N HIS A 288 13.16 -3.88 8.19
CA HIS A 288 14.00 -5.07 8.00
C HIS A 288 14.03 -5.60 6.55
N THR A 289 12.88 -5.64 5.89
CA THR A 289 12.71 -6.20 4.54
C THR A 289 12.57 -5.15 3.43
N MET A 290 12.41 -3.88 3.78
CA MET A 290 12.20 -2.78 2.83
C MET A 290 12.83 -1.51 3.38
N ALA A 291 13.79 -0.94 2.66
CA ALA A 291 14.50 0.26 3.06
C ALA A 291 14.93 1.08 1.84
N GLY A 292 15.35 2.31 2.07
CA GLY A 292 15.87 3.19 1.03
C GLY A 292 16.86 4.21 1.59
N ALA A 293 17.63 4.81 0.72
CA ALA A 293 18.55 5.91 1.03
C ALA A 293 18.59 6.90 -0.14
N GLN A 294 19.08 8.09 0.11
CA GLN A 294 19.31 9.09 -0.91
C GLN A 294 20.62 9.85 -0.62
N LEU A 295 21.48 9.95 -1.62
CA LEU A 295 22.77 10.64 -1.52
C LEU A 295 22.82 11.72 -2.58
N ALA A 296 23.10 12.95 -2.18
CA ALA A 296 23.24 14.09 -3.08
C ALA A 296 24.68 14.20 -3.64
N GLY A 297 24.81 14.68 -4.87
CA GLY A 297 26.11 15.08 -5.43
C GLY A 297 27.07 13.94 -5.76
N ILE A 298 26.57 12.71 -5.93
CA ILE A 298 27.37 11.56 -6.37
C ILE A 298 26.81 10.97 -7.65
N ASP A 299 27.64 10.27 -8.39
CA ASP A 299 27.28 9.49 -9.58
C ASP A 299 26.94 8.02 -9.24
N GLY A 300 26.51 7.26 -10.26
CA GLY A 300 26.12 5.86 -10.12
C GLY A 300 27.27 4.94 -9.71
N ASP A 301 28.48 5.19 -10.21
CA ASP A 301 29.67 4.38 -9.89
C ASP A 301 30.04 4.56 -8.42
N LYS A 302 30.05 5.81 -7.93
CA LYS A 302 30.33 6.11 -6.52
C LYS A 302 29.24 5.57 -5.60
N ALA A 303 27.97 5.66 -6.01
CA ALA A 303 26.85 5.08 -5.28
C ALA A 303 26.99 3.55 -5.15
N TYR A 304 27.38 2.87 -6.25
CA TYR A 304 27.63 1.44 -6.26
C TYR A 304 28.77 1.05 -5.30
N GLU A 305 29.91 1.76 -5.32
CA GLU A 305 31.04 1.54 -4.41
C GLU A 305 30.63 1.66 -2.94
N LEU A 306 29.88 2.72 -2.60
CA LEU A 306 29.39 2.93 -1.22
C LEU A 306 28.42 1.84 -0.79
N LEU A 307 27.55 1.38 -1.68
CA LEU A 307 26.64 0.27 -1.40
C LEU A 307 27.40 -1.04 -1.15
N ILE A 308 28.41 -1.37 -1.96
CA ILE A 308 29.27 -2.55 -1.74
C ILE A 308 29.94 -2.48 -0.37
N ALA A 309 30.53 -1.33 -0.03
CA ALA A 309 31.17 -1.15 1.28
C ALA A 309 30.17 -1.32 2.46
N ALA A 310 28.93 -0.83 2.31
CA ALA A 310 27.87 -0.99 3.30
C ALA A 310 27.44 -2.46 3.45
N ILE A 311 27.33 -3.20 2.34
CA ILE A 311 27.01 -4.64 2.32
C ILE A 311 28.14 -5.42 2.99
N ASP A 312 29.41 -5.15 2.66
CA ASP A 312 30.57 -5.82 3.26
C ASP A 312 30.60 -5.62 4.78
N SER A 313 30.47 -4.38 5.23
CA SER A 313 30.41 -4.05 6.65
C SER A 313 29.29 -4.81 7.39
N TYR A 314 28.11 -4.90 6.76
CA TYR A 314 26.98 -5.64 7.32
C TYR A 314 27.30 -7.13 7.51
N PHE A 315 27.85 -7.78 6.50
CA PHE A 315 28.18 -9.21 6.58
C PHE A 315 29.35 -9.51 7.52
N GLU A 316 30.35 -8.63 7.59
CA GLU A 316 31.48 -8.78 8.56
C GLU A 316 31.02 -8.66 10.01
N GLU A 317 30.12 -7.70 10.31
CA GLU A 317 29.55 -7.51 11.64
C GLU A 317 28.68 -8.70 12.09
N ASN A 318 27.94 -9.31 11.14
CA ASN A 318 27.07 -10.46 11.43
C ASN A 318 27.79 -11.81 11.39
N SER A 319 28.97 -11.92 10.76
CA SER A 319 29.80 -13.14 10.79
C SER A 319 30.55 -13.32 12.12
N ARG A 320 30.57 -12.29 12.96
CA ARG A 320 31.24 -12.31 14.28
C ARG A 320 30.26 -12.63 15.43
N LYS A 321 28.98 -12.77 15.14
CA LYS A 321 27.94 -13.21 16.10
C LYS A 321 27.60 -14.67 15.89
#